data_b0c46387c2a3b999f38d534fc84142c3
#
_entry.id   b0c46387c2a3b999f38d534fc84142c3
#
_cell.length_a   1.000
_cell.length_b   1.000
_cell.length_c   1.000
_cell.angle_alpha   90.00
_cell.angle_beta   90.00
_cell.angle_gamma   90.00
#
_symmetry.space_group_name_H-M   'P 1'
#
loop_
_entity.id
_entity.type
_entity.pdbx_description
1 polymer ?
#
loop_
_entity_poly.entity_id
_entity_poly.type
_entity_poly.pdbx_seq_one_letter_code
_entity_poly.pdbx_strand_id
1 'polypeptide(L)'
;MDTVLKPLGVKCSGVFLDLGISSPQFDDGSRGFRPEQDGPLDLRFDITQGVPASDFLKKVNRDELVRILHEYGETTDPVAARRIADAVCLAVAEDRLPSTTKAFASLVASAKGKEYQAMHPAKLTFQALRIHLNQEFDEMRRGMRAAAEVMMDGGRLGVLTVSLCFLGLRPLSRIFQSRASDDTSCREPPHTHNRGGNNDPHNT
;
A
#
# COMPACT_ATOMS: atom_id res chain seq x y z
N MET A 1 9.70 -12.34 9.78
CA MET A 1 8.84 -13.55 9.89
C MET A 1 9.62 -14.80 9.50
N ASP A 2 10.04 -14.90 8.26
CA ASP A 2 10.85 -16.03 7.74
C ASP A 2 12.19 -16.21 8.49
N THR A 3 12.88 -15.11 8.81
CA THR A 3 14.13 -15.12 9.60
C THR A 3 13.99 -15.67 11.01
N VAL A 4 12.78 -15.65 11.57
CA VAL A 4 12.50 -16.17 12.91
C VAL A 4 11.92 -17.59 12.85
N LEU A 5 10.92 -17.81 12.00
CA LEU A 5 10.16 -19.07 11.99
C LEU A 5 10.85 -20.20 11.22
N LYS A 6 11.58 -19.90 10.15
CA LYS A 6 12.30 -20.91 9.37
C LYS A 6 13.36 -21.67 10.20
N PRO A 7 14.24 -20.98 10.97
CA PRO A 7 15.21 -21.67 11.80
C PRO A 7 14.58 -22.57 12.86
N LEU A 8 13.36 -22.26 13.28
CA LEU A 8 12.60 -23.05 14.27
C LEU A 8 11.86 -24.24 13.64
N GLY A 9 11.88 -24.38 12.30
CA GLY A 9 11.10 -25.40 11.59
C GLY A 9 9.58 -25.25 11.71
N VAL A 10 9.10 -24.08 12.14
CA VAL A 10 7.67 -23.84 12.40
C VAL A 10 6.96 -23.50 11.11
N LYS A 11 5.81 -24.14 10.87
CA LYS A 11 4.86 -23.81 9.82
C LYS A 11 3.57 -23.26 10.41
N CYS A 12 3.01 -22.23 9.77
CA CYS A 12 1.80 -21.56 10.23
C CYS A 12 0.58 -21.99 9.41
N SER A 13 -0.54 -22.28 10.06
CA SER A 13 -1.84 -22.53 9.39
C SER A 13 -2.48 -21.23 8.87
N GLY A 14 -2.06 -20.07 9.36
CA GLY A 14 -2.50 -18.76 8.90
C GLY A 14 -1.52 -17.66 9.25
N VAL A 15 -1.49 -16.64 8.42
CA VAL A 15 -0.75 -15.39 8.63
C VAL A 15 -1.71 -14.22 8.39
N PHE A 16 -1.65 -13.23 9.26
CA PHE A 16 -2.43 -12.00 9.10
C PHE A 16 -1.48 -10.80 9.07
N LEU A 17 -1.62 -9.96 8.03
CA LEU A 17 -0.86 -8.73 7.86
C LEU A 17 -1.82 -7.55 7.97
N ASP A 18 -1.60 -6.69 8.97
CA ASP A 18 -2.26 -5.39 9.10
C ASP A 18 -1.30 -4.31 8.60
N LEU A 19 -1.63 -3.74 7.42
CA LEU A 19 -0.70 -2.88 6.68
C LEU A 19 -1.09 -1.41 6.81
N GLY A 20 -0.10 -0.59 6.98
CA GLY A 20 -0.21 0.86 7.03
C GLY A 20 0.39 1.45 8.29
N ILE A 21 0.02 2.70 8.55
CA ILE A 21 0.48 3.45 9.71
C ILE A 21 -0.34 3.09 10.95
N SER A 22 0.30 2.92 12.09
CA SER A 22 -0.38 2.74 13.37
C SER A 22 -0.94 4.06 13.91
N SER A 23 -2.04 3.98 14.70
CA SER A 23 -2.63 5.17 15.32
C SER A 23 -1.64 5.99 16.15
N PRO A 24 -0.80 5.39 17.02
CA PRO A 24 0.21 6.16 17.75
C PRO A 24 1.21 6.92 16.86
N GLN A 25 1.64 6.32 15.74
CA GLN A 25 2.51 7.01 14.78
C GLN A 25 1.77 8.16 14.08
N PHE A 26 0.49 7.94 13.74
CA PHE A 26 -0.32 8.92 13.03
C PHE A 26 -0.68 10.13 13.92
N ASP A 27 -0.90 9.91 15.22
CA ASP A 27 -1.31 10.93 16.16
C ASP A 27 -0.14 11.74 16.74
N ASP A 28 1.10 11.24 16.60
CA ASP A 28 2.30 11.96 17.02
C ASP A 28 2.69 13.02 15.99
N GLY A 29 2.43 14.29 16.31
CA GLY A 29 2.73 15.42 15.43
C GLY A 29 4.22 15.57 15.08
N SER A 30 5.13 15.07 15.94
CA SER A 30 6.57 15.11 15.67
C SER A 30 6.98 14.22 14.48
N ARG A 31 6.11 13.32 14.06
CA ARG A 31 6.33 12.38 12.93
C ARG A 31 5.90 12.96 11.58
N GLY A 32 5.06 14.00 11.59
CA GLY A 32 4.67 14.74 10.40
C GLY A 32 3.67 14.05 9.48
N PHE A 33 2.93 13.03 9.93
CA PHE A 33 2.00 12.27 9.07
C PHE A 33 0.68 12.98 8.79
N ARG A 34 0.30 13.95 9.62
CA ARG A 34 -0.97 14.68 9.51
C ARG A 34 -0.78 16.07 8.92
N PRO A 35 -1.43 16.38 7.77
CA PRO A 35 -1.38 17.71 7.19
C PRO A 35 -2.04 18.80 8.06
N GLU A 36 -2.97 18.41 8.95
CA GLU A 36 -3.71 19.32 9.84
C GLU A 36 -2.93 19.68 11.11
N GLN A 37 -1.97 18.84 11.50
CA GLN A 37 -1.18 19.04 12.71
C GLN A 37 0.20 19.59 12.35
N ASP A 38 0.61 20.69 12.97
CA ASP A 38 1.93 21.26 12.69
C ASP A 38 3.05 20.46 13.35
N GLY A 39 4.13 20.25 12.59
CA GLY A 39 5.27 19.46 13.00
C GLY A 39 6.32 19.42 11.89
N PRO A 40 7.46 18.75 12.09
CA PRO A 40 8.48 18.58 11.06
C PRO A 40 7.92 17.79 9.89
N LEU A 41 8.27 18.14 8.66
CA LEU A 41 7.90 17.40 7.45
C LEU A 41 8.85 16.20 7.28
N ASP A 42 8.62 15.13 8.07
CA ASP A 42 9.47 13.94 8.10
C ASP A 42 8.88 12.75 7.33
N LEU A 43 7.74 12.21 7.73
CA LEU A 43 7.00 11.09 7.12
C LEU A 43 7.69 9.72 7.16
N ARG A 44 8.80 9.53 7.84
CA ARG A 44 9.47 8.24 7.98
C ARG A 44 8.84 7.39 9.09
N PHE A 45 8.70 6.09 8.87
CA PHE A 45 8.33 5.14 9.93
C PHE A 45 9.49 4.91 10.91
N ASP A 46 10.71 4.86 10.41
CA ASP A 46 11.92 4.78 11.21
C ASP A 46 12.78 6.04 10.99
N ILE A 47 12.81 6.92 11.99
CA ILE A 47 13.56 8.20 11.92
C ILE A 47 15.07 8.00 11.93
N THR A 48 15.56 6.81 12.27
CA THR A 48 17.00 6.52 12.28
C THR A 48 17.53 6.17 10.90
N GLN A 49 16.64 5.95 9.92
CA GLN A 49 16.99 5.52 8.56
C GLN A 49 16.42 6.47 7.51
N GLY A 50 17.05 6.47 6.33
CA GLY A 50 16.61 7.26 5.19
C GLY A 50 16.69 8.77 5.41
N VAL A 51 15.99 9.53 4.58
CA VAL A 51 15.94 10.99 4.63
C VAL A 51 14.52 11.48 4.90
N PRO A 52 14.32 12.56 5.69
CA PRO A 52 13.00 13.14 5.90
C PRO A 52 12.41 13.69 4.59
N ALA A 53 11.09 13.81 4.54
CA ALA A 53 10.39 14.31 3.34
C ALA A 53 10.87 15.69 2.91
N SER A 54 11.16 16.58 3.86
CA SER A 54 11.71 17.91 3.57
C SER A 54 13.02 17.88 2.80
N ASP A 55 13.92 16.94 3.13
CA ASP A 55 15.21 16.82 2.44
C ASP A 55 15.10 16.02 1.12
N PHE A 56 14.18 15.06 1.06
CA PHE A 56 13.83 14.36 -0.19
C PHE A 56 13.31 15.35 -1.23
N LEU A 57 12.36 16.21 -0.86
CA LEU A 57 11.73 17.19 -1.75
C LEU A 57 12.72 18.23 -2.31
N LYS A 58 13.79 18.53 -1.59
CA LYS A 58 14.87 19.41 -2.09
C LYS A 58 15.72 18.78 -3.20
N LYS A 59 15.73 17.45 -3.29
CA LYS A 59 16.64 16.71 -4.18
C LYS A 59 15.95 16.00 -5.32
N VAL A 60 14.66 15.68 -5.17
CA VAL A 60 13.89 14.95 -6.18
C VAL A 60 13.71 15.81 -7.43
N ASN A 61 13.85 15.20 -8.61
CA ASN A 61 13.52 15.89 -9.83
C ASN A 61 11.99 15.94 -10.07
N ARG A 62 11.55 16.89 -10.92
CA ARG A 62 10.14 17.14 -11.19
C ARG A 62 9.38 15.91 -11.67
N ASP A 63 9.93 15.21 -12.65
CA ASP A 63 9.22 14.10 -13.31
C ASP A 63 9.07 12.90 -12.39
N GLU A 64 10.08 12.65 -11.56
CA GLU A 64 10.00 11.63 -10.50
C GLU A 64 8.95 12.02 -9.45
N LEU A 65 8.90 13.27 -9.03
CA LEU A 65 7.89 13.73 -8.09
C LEU A 65 6.48 13.61 -8.68
N VAL A 66 6.27 13.98 -9.95
CA VAL A 66 4.98 13.77 -10.64
C VAL A 66 4.59 12.29 -10.63
N ARG A 67 5.54 11.39 -10.94
CA ARG A 67 5.30 9.95 -10.93
C ARG A 67 4.88 9.46 -9.55
N ILE A 68 5.63 9.83 -8.50
CA ILE A 68 5.32 9.44 -7.12
C ILE A 68 3.94 9.91 -6.70
N LEU A 69 3.64 11.20 -6.93
CA LEU A 69 2.36 11.79 -6.57
C LEU A 69 1.19 11.13 -7.30
N HIS A 70 1.35 10.85 -8.60
CA HIS A 70 0.31 10.21 -9.39
C HIS A 70 0.13 8.74 -9.02
N GLU A 71 1.22 7.99 -8.89
CA GLU A 71 1.17 6.55 -8.66
C GLU A 71 0.64 6.21 -7.26
N TYR A 72 0.99 7.01 -6.24
CA TYR A 72 0.72 6.67 -4.84
C TYR A 72 -0.34 7.55 -4.15
N GLY A 73 -0.80 8.60 -4.80
CA GLY A 73 -1.76 9.55 -4.22
C GLY A 73 -2.81 10.04 -5.20
N GLU A 74 -2.46 10.94 -6.08
CA GLU A 74 -3.36 11.61 -7.01
C GLU A 74 -3.67 10.74 -8.25
N THR A 75 -4.04 9.49 -8.02
CA THR A 75 -4.20 8.46 -9.08
C THR A 75 -5.28 8.80 -10.09
N THR A 76 -6.30 9.55 -9.67
CA THR A 76 -7.43 9.97 -10.52
C THR A 76 -7.25 11.39 -11.10
N ASP A 77 -6.27 12.15 -10.61
CA ASP A 77 -6.00 13.52 -11.05
C ASP A 77 -4.51 13.74 -11.39
N PRO A 78 -4.09 13.35 -12.60
CA PRO A 78 -2.72 13.57 -13.05
C PRO A 78 -2.37 15.06 -13.24
N VAL A 79 -3.38 15.94 -13.37
CA VAL A 79 -3.17 17.39 -13.47
C VAL A 79 -2.79 17.96 -12.10
N ALA A 80 -3.46 17.52 -11.04
CA ALA A 80 -3.10 17.88 -9.67
C ALA A 80 -1.67 17.44 -9.34
N ALA A 81 -1.28 16.20 -9.67
CA ALA A 81 0.08 15.72 -9.45
C ALA A 81 1.15 16.63 -10.09
N ARG A 82 0.92 17.06 -11.34
CA ARG A 82 1.83 18.00 -12.04
C ARG A 82 1.89 19.36 -11.38
N ARG A 83 0.72 19.96 -11.07
CA ARG A 83 0.65 21.28 -10.41
C ARG A 83 1.37 21.28 -9.07
N ILE A 84 1.20 20.23 -8.28
CA ILE A 84 1.87 20.10 -6.98
C ILE A 84 3.38 19.97 -7.18
N ALA A 85 3.85 19.14 -8.12
CA ALA A 85 5.26 18.99 -8.41
C ALA A 85 5.88 20.31 -8.90
N ASP A 86 5.20 21.04 -9.77
CA ASP A 86 5.63 22.36 -10.25
C ASP A 86 5.76 23.37 -9.10
N ALA A 87 4.78 23.40 -8.20
CA ALA A 87 4.80 24.30 -7.04
C ALA A 87 5.95 23.95 -6.06
N VAL A 88 6.21 22.67 -5.85
CA VAL A 88 7.33 22.19 -5.02
C VAL A 88 8.65 22.58 -5.67
N CYS A 89 8.86 22.30 -6.95
CA CYS A 89 10.10 22.63 -7.65
C CYS A 89 10.36 24.15 -7.65
N LEU A 90 9.32 24.95 -7.85
CA LEU A 90 9.43 26.43 -7.77
C LEU A 90 9.84 26.86 -6.37
N ALA A 91 9.20 26.31 -5.33
CA ALA A 91 9.54 26.64 -3.94
C ALA A 91 10.98 26.23 -3.57
N VAL A 92 11.49 25.12 -4.12
CA VAL A 92 12.88 24.70 -3.97
C VAL A 92 13.83 25.68 -4.67
N ALA A 93 13.53 26.06 -5.92
CA ALA A 93 14.36 26.99 -6.70
C ALA A 93 14.46 28.38 -6.06
N GLU A 94 13.43 28.77 -5.32
CA GLU A 94 13.37 30.07 -4.62
C GLU A 94 13.80 29.97 -3.14
N ASP A 95 14.34 28.83 -2.71
CA ASP A 95 14.73 28.54 -1.31
C ASP A 95 13.60 28.82 -0.30
N ARG A 96 12.36 28.54 -0.69
CA ARG A 96 11.14 28.77 0.09
C ARG A 96 10.35 27.51 0.38
N LEU A 97 10.98 26.32 0.19
CA LEU A 97 10.29 25.06 0.47
C LEU A 97 9.93 24.97 1.97
N PRO A 98 8.65 24.77 2.30
CA PRO A 98 8.23 24.64 3.68
C PRO A 98 8.88 23.43 4.38
N SER A 99 9.32 23.62 5.62
CA SER A 99 9.91 22.57 6.45
C SER A 99 8.92 21.94 7.43
N THR A 100 7.72 22.54 7.56
CA THR A 100 6.66 22.02 8.45
C THR A 100 5.48 21.47 7.67
N THR A 101 4.76 20.56 8.30
CA THR A 101 3.59 19.89 7.72
C THR A 101 2.49 20.85 7.30
N LYS A 102 2.10 21.78 8.19
CA LYS A 102 1.06 22.77 7.90
C LYS A 102 1.40 23.69 6.74
N ALA A 103 2.63 24.20 6.73
CA ALA A 103 3.08 25.09 5.66
C ALA A 103 3.16 24.35 4.32
N PHE A 104 3.66 23.10 4.31
CA PHE A 104 3.68 22.28 3.12
C PHE A 104 2.26 21.91 2.66
N ALA A 105 1.35 21.56 3.58
CA ALA A 105 -0.05 21.29 3.25
C ALA A 105 -0.75 22.51 2.61
N SER A 106 -0.42 23.72 3.05
CA SER A 106 -0.93 24.96 2.46
C SER A 106 -0.41 25.16 1.02
N LEU A 107 0.88 24.88 0.78
CA LEU A 107 1.46 24.92 -0.58
C LEU A 107 0.74 23.94 -1.50
N VAL A 108 0.52 22.69 -1.06
CA VAL A 108 -0.19 21.67 -1.83
C VAL A 108 -1.63 22.09 -2.10
N ALA A 109 -2.36 22.58 -1.11
CA ALA A 109 -3.74 23.03 -1.26
C ALA A 109 -3.86 24.18 -2.28
N SER A 110 -2.92 25.12 -2.25
CA SER A 110 -2.86 26.22 -3.22
C SER A 110 -2.59 25.73 -4.64
N ALA A 111 -1.70 24.76 -4.81
CA ALA A 111 -1.37 24.18 -6.10
C ALA A 111 -2.53 23.39 -6.71
N LYS A 112 -3.32 22.68 -5.89
CA LYS A 112 -4.52 21.93 -6.36
C LYS A 112 -5.66 22.84 -6.79
N GLY A 113 -5.77 24.01 -6.19
CA GLY A 113 -6.88 24.93 -6.45
C GLY A 113 -8.08 24.70 -5.52
N LYS A 114 -9.14 25.49 -5.76
CA LYS A 114 -10.31 25.56 -4.86
C LYS A 114 -11.38 24.50 -5.20
N GLU A 115 -11.05 23.25 -5.32
CA GLU A 115 -12.10 22.24 -5.35
C GLU A 115 -12.57 21.90 -3.94
N TYR A 116 -13.89 21.85 -3.74
CA TYR A 116 -14.49 21.38 -2.50
C TYR A 116 -14.14 19.89 -2.34
N GLN A 117 -13.41 19.56 -1.30
CA GLN A 117 -13.02 18.19 -0.99
C GLN A 117 -13.51 17.81 0.41
N ALA A 118 -14.15 16.64 0.50
CA ALA A 118 -14.57 16.06 1.76
C ALA A 118 -13.37 15.71 2.69
N MET A 119 -12.16 15.68 2.12
CA MET A 119 -10.90 15.42 2.82
C MET A 119 -9.94 16.59 2.66
N HIS A 120 -8.98 16.71 3.59
CA HIS A 120 -7.92 17.71 3.47
C HIS A 120 -7.18 17.59 2.13
N PRO A 121 -7.01 18.68 1.34
CA PRO A 121 -6.46 18.62 -0.02
C PRO A 121 -5.08 17.96 -0.11
N ALA A 122 -4.23 18.11 0.91
CA ALA A 122 -2.88 17.54 0.94
C ALA A 122 -2.84 16.05 1.35
N LYS A 123 -3.95 15.43 1.77
CA LYS A 123 -3.94 14.06 2.32
C LYS A 123 -3.33 13.05 1.37
N LEU A 124 -3.71 13.09 0.09
CA LEU A 124 -3.21 12.16 -0.93
C LEU A 124 -1.72 12.41 -1.23
N THR A 125 -1.28 13.66 -1.22
CA THR A 125 0.12 14.03 -1.38
C THR A 125 0.99 13.51 -0.23
N PHE A 126 0.55 13.67 1.02
CA PHE A 126 1.22 13.12 2.20
C PHE A 126 1.27 11.60 2.14
N GLN A 127 0.19 10.96 1.75
CA GLN A 127 0.15 9.50 1.53
C GLN A 127 1.16 9.07 0.46
N ALA A 128 1.24 9.76 -0.68
CA ALA A 128 2.16 9.41 -1.75
C ALA A 128 3.62 9.50 -1.31
N LEU A 129 3.99 10.59 -0.62
CA LEU A 129 5.34 10.77 -0.08
C LEU A 129 5.66 9.71 0.97
N ARG A 130 4.73 9.41 1.89
CA ARG A 130 4.91 8.38 2.92
C ARG A 130 5.17 7.01 2.31
N ILE A 131 4.33 6.60 1.35
CA ILE A 131 4.47 5.32 0.66
C ILE A 131 5.84 5.20 -0.01
N HIS A 132 6.27 6.27 -0.68
CA HIS A 132 7.56 6.30 -1.37
C HIS A 132 8.74 6.24 -0.38
N LEU A 133 8.77 7.12 0.62
CA LEU A 133 9.87 7.22 1.57
C LEU A 133 10.06 5.96 2.42
N ASN A 134 8.97 5.31 2.77
CA ASN A 134 8.99 4.08 3.57
C ASN A 134 9.00 2.80 2.72
N GLN A 135 9.04 2.91 1.39
CA GLN A 135 9.04 1.76 0.46
C GLN A 135 7.91 0.77 0.77
N GLU A 136 6.71 1.28 1.15
CA GLU A 136 5.62 0.49 1.72
C GLU A 136 5.21 -0.70 0.83
N PHE A 137 5.22 -0.53 -0.50
CA PHE A 137 4.90 -1.61 -1.43
C PHE A 137 5.97 -2.71 -1.49
N ASP A 138 7.23 -2.35 -1.38
CA ASP A 138 8.31 -3.34 -1.40
C ASP A 138 8.37 -4.11 -0.08
N GLU A 139 8.13 -3.42 1.04
CA GLU A 139 7.98 -4.06 2.35
C GLU A 139 6.80 -5.03 2.38
N MET A 140 5.65 -4.61 1.85
CA MET A 140 4.49 -5.48 1.70
C MET A 140 4.80 -6.71 0.86
N ARG A 141 5.43 -6.55 -0.32
CA ARG A 141 5.80 -7.68 -1.17
C ARG A 141 6.75 -8.64 -0.46
N ARG A 142 7.74 -8.12 0.26
CA ARG A 142 8.66 -8.92 1.08
C ARG A 142 7.92 -9.68 2.19
N GLY A 143 7.03 -8.99 2.91
CA GLY A 143 6.21 -9.59 3.96
C GLY A 143 5.32 -10.71 3.46
N MET A 144 4.68 -10.51 2.28
CA MET A 144 3.82 -11.53 1.67
C MET A 144 4.60 -12.75 1.18
N ARG A 145 5.79 -12.56 0.60
CA ARG A 145 6.67 -13.68 0.22
C ARG A 145 7.11 -14.46 1.45
N ALA A 146 7.55 -13.75 2.49
CA ALA A 146 7.95 -14.38 3.75
C ALA A 146 6.78 -15.15 4.40
N ALA A 147 5.55 -14.62 4.33
CA ALA A 147 4.36 -15.32 4.79
C ALA A 147 4.12 -16.62 4.01
N ALA A 148 4.21 -16.58 2.68
CA ALA A 148 4.03 -17.76 1.83
C ALA A 148 5.06 -18.87 2.14
N GLU A 149 6.29 -18.50 2.51
CA GLU A 149 7.35 -19.47 2.82
C GLU A 149 7.17 -20.17 4.15
N VAL A 150 6.52 -19.54 5.14
CA VAL A 150 6.28 -20.12 6.47
C VAL A 150 4.91 -20.75 6.63
N MET A 151 4.00 -20.58 5.67
CA MET A 151 2.70 -21.23 5.69
C MET A 151 2.79 -22.72 5.34
N MET A 152 1.94 -23.51 5.98
CA MET A 152 1.68 -24.90 5.59
C MET A 152 0.80 -24.93 4.32
N ASP A 153 0.76 -26.08 3.65
CA ASP A 153 -0.17 -26.29 2.53
C ASP A 153 -1.62 -26.18 3.01
N GLY A 154 -2.44 -25.46 2.26
CA GLY A 154 -3.81 -25.11 2.66
C GLY A 154 -3.93 -23.99 3.69
N GLY A 155 -2.81 -23.40 4.14
CA GLY A 155 -2.79 -22.25 5.04
C GLY A 155 -3.44 -21.01 4.43
N ARG A 156 -3.87 -20.07 5.27
CA ARG A 156 -4.58 -18.86 4.85
C ARG A 156 -3.76 -17.61 5.13
N LEU A 157 -3.68 -16.69 4.15
CA LEU A 157 -3.13 -15.36 4.32
C LEU A 157 -4.27 -14.33 4.32
N GLY A 158 -4.41 -13.59 5.43
CA GLY A 158 -5.25 -12.41 5.52
C GLY A 158 -4.41 -11.14 5.40
N VAL A 159 -4.87 -10.18 4.61
CA VAL A 159 -4.22 -8.87 4.48
C VAL A 159 -5.27 -7.79 4.69
N LEU A 160 -5.09 -6.96 5.72
CA LEU A 160 -5.88 -5.76 5.95
C LEU A 160 -5.10 -4.56 5.42
N THR A 161 -5.78 -3.72 4.64
CA THR A 161 -5.22 -2.45 4.16
C THR A 161 -6.29 -1.37 4.11
N VAL A 162 -5.96 -0.16 4.53
CA VAL A 162 -6.86 0.99 4.56
C VAL A 162 -6.69 1.87 3.30
N SER A 163 -5.64 1.65 2.51
CA SER A 163 -5.34 2.48 1.33
C SER A 163 -5.82 1.85 0.04
N LEU A 164 -6.63 2.59 -0.74
CA LEU A 164 -7.07 2.19 -2.08
C LEU A 164 -5.92 1.99 -3.07
N CYS A 165 -4.76 2.62 -2.86
CA CYS A 165 -3.57 2.40 -3.69
C CYS A 165 -3.09 0.95 -3.65
N PHE A 166 -3.34 0.23 -2.55
CA PHE A 166 -3.02 -1.20 -2.44
C PHE A 166 -3.94 -2.10 -3.29
N LEU A 167 -5.15 -1.63 -3.64
CA LEU A 167 -6.10 -2.40 -4.48
C LEU A 167 -5.67 -2.48 -5.95
N GLY A 168 -4.81 -1.56 -6.42
CA GLY A 168 -4.25 -1.57 -7.78
C GLY A 168 -3.12 -2.59 -8.01
N LEU A 169 -2.71 -3.33 -6.99
CA LEU A 169 -1.64 -4.32 -7.08
C LEU A 169 -2.11 -5.61 -7.76
N ARG A 170 -2.18 -5.56 -9.09
CA ARG A 170 -2.37 -6.75 -9.95
C ARG A 170 -1.38 -7.91 -9.74
N PRO A 171 -0.21 -7.77 -9.06
CA PRO A 171 0.69 -8.91 -8.90
C PRO A 171 0.41 -9.80 -7.69
N LEU A 172 -0.59 -9.54 -6.85
CA LEU A 172 -0.87 -10.41 -5.70
C LEU A 172 -1.24 -11.84 -6.12
N SER A 173 -1.99 -11.99 -7.23
CA SER A 173 -2.31 -13.30 -7.78
C SER A 173 -1.08 -14.09 -8.27
N ARG A 174 -0.03 -13.42 -8.75
CA ARG A 174 1.17 -14.09 -9.25
C ARG A 174 2.08 -14.64 -8.15
N ILE A 175 2.05 -14.06 -6.93
CA ILE A 175 2.84 -14.57 -5.80
C ILE A 175 2.34 -15.95 -5.35
N PHE A 176 1.03 -16.20 -5.53
CA PHE A 176 0.39 -17.47 -5.14
C PHE A 176 0.22 -18.45 -6.30
N GLN A 177 0.24 -18.00 -7.56
CA GLN A 177 0.11 -18.88 -8.74
C GLN A 177 1.36 -19.75 -8.99
N SER A 178 2.55 -19.35 -8.55
CA SER A 178 3.76 -20.13 -8.76
C SER A 178 3.82 -21.43 -7.93
N ARG A 179 2.99 -21.58 -6.90
CA ARG A 179 2.88 -22.82 -6.11
C ARG A 179 1.77 -23.77 -6.60
N ALA A 180 0.77 -23.25 -7.32
CA ALA A 180 -0.35 -24.07 -7.80
C ALA A 180 -0.01 -24.87 -9.08
N SER A 181 1.09 -24.54 -9.76
CA SER A 181 1.51 -25.22 -11.00
C SER A 181 2.29 -26.51 -10.80
N ASP A 182 2.74 -26.82 -9.57
CA ASP A 182 3.50 -28.05 -9.29
C ASP A 182 2.64 -29.20 -8.75
N ASP A 183 1.34 -28.98 -8.48
CA ASP A 183 0.44 -30.03 -7.99
C ASP A 183 -0.70 -30.34 -8.97
N THR A 184 -0.34 -31.00 -10.08
CA THR A 184 -1.30 -31.56 -11.05
C THR A 184 -1.87 -32.92 -10.61
N SER A 185 -1.81 -33.29 -9.32
CA SER A 185 -2.25 -34.59 -8.84
C SER A 185 -3.61 -34.60 -8.11
N CYS A 186 -4.30 -33.49 -7.98
CA CYS A 186 -5.69 -33.49 -7.50
C CYS A 186 -6.65 -33.93 -8.61
N ARG A 187 -6.76 -35.25 -8.83
CA ARG A 187 -7.86 -35.85 -9.62
C ARG A 187 -9.16 -35.65 -8.84
N GLU A 188 -10.13 -35.03 -9.47
CA GLU A 188 -11.50 -35.00 -8.97
C GLU A 188 -12.00 -36.45 -8.79
N PRO A 189 -12.70 -36.77 -7.69
CA PRO A 189 -13.35 -38.07 -7.57
C PRO A 189 -14.47 -38.20 -8.62
N PRO A 190 -14.64 -39.38 -9.23
CA PRO A 190 -15.65 -39.58 -10.27
C PRO A 190 -17.05 -39.37 -9.68
N HIS A 191 -17.82 -38.48 -10.28
CA HIS A 191 -19.24 -38.33 -10.01
C HIS A 191 -19.96 -39.63 -10.42
N THR A 192 -20.35 -40.46 -9.47
CA THR A 192 -21.25 -41.59 -9.68
C THR A 192 -22.65 -41.05 -9.94
N HIS A 193 -23.04 -41.02 -11.21
CA HIS A 193 -24.43 -40.86 -11.59
C HIS A 193 -25.20 -42.11 -11.18
N ASN A 194 -25.91 -42.02 -10.06
CA ASN A 194 -26.91 -43.01 -9.68
C ASN A 194 -28.20 -42.80 -10.52
N ARG A 195 -28.34 -43.55 -11.60
CA ARG A 195 -29.60 -43.66 -12.31
C ARG A 195 -30.49 -44.66 -11.55
N GLY A 196 -31.27 -44.15 -10.61
CA GLY A 196 -32.38 -44.88 -10.02
C GLY A 196 -33.53 -44.97 -11.01
N GLY A 197 -33.65 -46.12 -11.66
CA GLY A 197 -34.86 -46.48 -12.39
C GLY A 197 -35.99 -46.78 -11.41
N ASN A 198 -37.13 -46.10 -11.54
CA ASN A 198 -38.39 -46.53 -10.98
C ASN A 198 -39.32 -46.87 -12.13
N ASN A 199 -39.43 -48.18 -12.40
CA ASN A 199 -40.54 -48.77 -13.07
C ASN A 199 -41.62 -48.99 -12.02
N ASP A 200 -42.75 -48.36 -12.16
CA ASP A 200 -44.01 -48.80 -11.53
C ASP A 200 -45.03 -49.05 -12.61
N PRO A 201 -45.55 -50.29 -12.75
CA PRO A 201 -46.72 -50.59 -13.53
C PRO A 201 -47.91 -50.75 -12.58
N HIS A 202 -49.00 -50.04 -12.84
CA HIS A 202 -50.42 -50.31 -12.48
C HIS A 202 -51.14 -48.97 -12.27
N ASN A 203 -52.17 -48.65 -13.04
CA ASN A 203 -53.51 -49.21 -13.00
C ASN A 203 -54.47 -48.39 -13.87
N THR A 204 -55.28 -49.06 -14.63
CA THR A 204 -56.67 -48.77 -15.13
C THR A 204 -57.04 -47.33 -15.45
#